data_7521f969fb16ec48767941d88bf7c91e
#
_entry.id   7521f969fb16ec48767941d88bf7c91e
#
_cell.length_a   1.000
_cell.length_b   1.000
_cell.length_c   1.000
_cell.angle_alpha   90.00
_cell.angle_beta   90.00
_cell.angle_gamma   90.00
#
_symmetry.space_group_name_H-M   'P 1'
#
loop_
_entity.id
_entity.type
_entity.pdbx_description
1 polymer ?
#
loop_
_entity_poly.entity_id
_entity_poly.type
_entity_poly.pdbx_seq_one_letter_code
_entity_poly.pdbx_strand_id
1 'polypeptide(L)'
;MRGLDRLPASGPALLVGNHSGLFYMPEVWTCGQAVLARRGVDAPAYLLAYDLLFAWPGIGPFLRQLGAVPASTGEAESALARGACVLVYPGGDREACRPWTQRNKVDFADRKGFVRLALRCGVPVVPVVAHGGHHAVVVLARGDRLARAAGLRSLRINVLPLLAGFPFGITSVLTPPPPMPAHLTLEFLPALDWTGCGPAAASDARVVSACYQDITGRLQAALDRLSAEHPHPLLLGCSRLASRAAAGPLQRARNLGSVG
;
A
#
# COMPACT_ATOMS: atom_id res chain seq x y z
N MET A 1 5.81 2.63 13.28
CA MET A 1 6.05 3.49 12.11
C MET A 1 7.47 4.02 12.19
N ARG A 2 8.20 4.14 11.05
CA ARG A 2 9.61 4.56 11.02
C ARG A 2 9.82 5.56 9.88
N GLY A 3 10.79 6.49 10.04
CA GLY A 3 11.21 7.41 8.99
C GLY A 3 10.14 8.43 8.54
N LEU A 4 9.20 8.80 9.40
CA LEU A 4 8.15 9.76 9.07
C LEU A 4 8.71 11.15 8.71
N ASP A 5 9.87 11.48 9.25
CA ASP A 5 10.65 12.69 8.93
C ASP A 5 11.10 12.76 7.46
N ARG A 6 11.20 11.62 6.77
CA ARG A 6 11.53 11.51 5.34
C ARG A 6 10.37 11.86 4.41
N LEU A 7 9.15 11.90 4.95
CA LEU A 7 8.00 12.40 4.21
C LEU A 7 8.05 13.92 4.15
N PRO A 8 8.07 14.54 2.96
CA PRO A 8 8.06 16.01 2.82
C PRO A 8 6.87 16.63 3.54
N ALA A 9 7.12 17.63 4.37
CA ALA A 9 6.07 18.32 5.12
C ALA A 9 5.13 19.13 4.23
N SER A 10 5.59 19.54 3.03
CA SER A 10 4.81 20.32 2.06
C SER A 10 5.27 20.02 0.64
N GLY A 11 4.54 20.55 -0.35
CA GLY A 11 4.85 20.37 -1.77
C GLY A 11 4.42 19.01 -2.32
N PRO A 12 4.52 18.79 -3.64
CA PRO A 12 4.14 17.55 -4.27
C PRO A 12 5.11 16.41 -3.91
N ALA A 13 4.58 15.22 -3.72
CA ALA A 13 5.37 14.00 -3.53
C ALA A 13 4.59 12.78 -4.02
N LEU A 14 5.28 11.84 -4.63
CA LEU A 14 4.71 10.55 -5.00
C LEU A 14 5.19 9.48 -4.01
N LEU A 15 4.28 8.95 -3.21
CA LEU A 15 4.54 7.83 -2.31
C LEU A 15 4.28 6.53 -3.05
N VAL A 16 5.25 5.63 -3.06
CA VAL A 16 5.16 4.34 -3.74
C VAL A 16 5.34 3.22 -2.75
N GLY A 17 4.27 2.44 -2.51
CA GLY A 17 4.26 1.38 -1.52
C GLY A 17 4.09 -0.02 -2.09
N ASN A 18 4.51 -1.03 -1.31
CA ASN A 18 4.14 -2.43 -1.54
C ASN A 18 2.79 -2.72 -0.90
N HIS A 19 1.92 -3.41 -1.64
CA HIS A 19 0.56 -3.73 -1.20
C HIS A 19 0.50 -5.04 -0.42
N SER A 20 -0.28 -5.07 0.68
CA SER A 20 -0.40 -6.23 1.56
C SER A 20 -1.78 -6.28 2.23
N GLY A 21 -2.10 -7.44 2.84
CA GLY A 21 -3.32 -7.54 3.67
C GLY A 21 -4.64 -7.60 2.92
N LEU A 22 -4.63 -7.87 1.62
CA LEU A 22 -5.81 -8.06 0.78
C LEU A 22 -6.81 -6.89 0.90
N PHE A 23 -8.07 -7.14 1.25
CA PHE A 23 -9.12 -6.12 1.38
C PHE A 23 -8.97 -5.21 2.60
N TYR A 24 -8.24 -5.66 3.62
CA TYR A 24 -8.09 -4.89 4.86
C TYR A 24 -7.09 -3.76 4.71
N MET A 25 -6.15 -3.89 3.76
CA MET A 25 -5.18 -2.85 3.36
C MET A 25 -4.62 -2.04 4.54
N PRO A 26 -4.10 -2.69 5.60
CA PRO A 26 -3.70 -1.98 6.81
C PRO A 26 -2.58 -0.97 6.56
N GLU A 27 -1.74 -1.22 5.55
CA GLU A 27 -0.68 -0.30 5.13
C GLU A 27 -1.24 0.98 4.52
N VAL A 28 -2.36 0.90 3.78
CA VAL A 28 -3.00 2.07 3.16
C VAL A 28 -3.51 3.02 4.24
N TRP A 29 -4.27 2.48 5.22
CA TRP A 29 -4.80 3.25 6.33
C TRP A 29 -3.70 3.84 7.20
N THR A 30 -2.67 3.04 7.51
CA THR A 30 -1.54 3.49 8.34
C THR A 30 -0.72 4.56 7.62
N CYS A 31 -0.50 4.42 6.30
CA CYS A 31 0.18 5.42 5.50
C CYS A 31 -0.64 6.72 5.40
N GLY A 32 -1.96 6.62 5.20
CA GLY A 32 -2.85 7.78 5.20
C GLY A 32 -2.79 8.56 6.52
N GLN A 33 -2.85 7.86 7.65
CA GLN A 33 -2.68 8.48 8.98
C GLN A 33 -1.31 9.15 9.14
N ALA A 34 -0.24 8.53 8.62
CA ALA A 34 1.10 9.11 8.66
C ALA A 34 1.18 10.42 7.84
N VAL A 35 0.57 10.43 6.66
CA VAL A 35 0.52 11.63 5.81
C VAL A 35 -0.24 12.76 6.53
N LEU A 36 -1.40 12.47 7.11
CA LEU A 36 -2.18 13.44 7.88
C LEU A 36 -1.41 13.96 9.10
N ALA A 37 -0.76 13.07 9.84
CA ALA A 37 0.04 13.46 11.01
C ALA A 37 1.23 14.34 10.65
N ARG A 38 1.85 14.13 9.49
CA ARG A 38 3.03 14.87 9.05
C ARG A 38 2.70 16.20 8.36
N ARG A 39 1.61 16.23 7.59
CA ARG A 39 1.28 17.35 6.70
C ARG A 39 0.09 18.18 7.17
N GLY A 40 -0.67 17.69 8.14
CA GLY A 40 -1.92 18.29 8.57
C GLY A 40 -3.12 17.82 7.74
N VAL A 41 -4.31 18.04 8.29
CA VAL A 41 -5.58 17.61 7.69
C VAL A 41 -5.99 18.41 6.46
N ASP A 42 -5.50 19.65 6.34
CA ASP A 42 -5.80 20.55 5.22
C ASP A 42 -4.87 20.34 4.02
N ALA A 43 -3.79 19.56 4.19
CA ALA A 43 -2.85 19.30 3.11
C ALA A 43 -3.44 18.31 2.10
N PRO A 44 -3.42 18.63 0.79
CA PRO A 44 -4.00 17.74 -0.21
C PRO A 44 -3.21 16.42 -0.28
N ALA A 45 -3.91 15.32 -0.05
CA ALA A 45 -3.38 13.97 -0.12
C ALA A 45 -4.39 13.04 -0.79
N TYR A 46 -3.92 12.27 -1.78
CA TYR A 46 -4.78 11.39 -2.56
C TYR A 46 -4.19 9.99 -2.68
N LEU A 47 -5.08 8.99 -2.64
CA LEU A 47 -4.76 7.59 -2.91
C LEU A 47 -5.21 7.24 -4.32
N LEU A 48 -4.31 6.71 -5.15
CA LEU A 48 -4.70 6.14 -6.44
C LEU A 48 -5.29 4.74 -6.22
N ALA A 49 -6.57 4.59 -6.52
CA ALA A 49 -7.28 3.32 -6.39
C ALA A 49 -7.81 2.84 -7.75
N TYR A 50 -8.04 1.53 -7.84
CA TYR A 50 -8.51 0.89 -9.08
C TYR A 50 -9.81 1.51 -9.57
N ASP A 51 -9.85 1.96 -10.82
CA ASP A 51 -10.94 2.70 -11.43
C ASP A 51 -12.30 2.00 -11.37
N LEU A 52 -12.32 0.68 -11.50
CA LEU A 52 -13.55 -0.11 -11.42
C LEU A 52 -14.27 0.04 -10.07
N LEU A 53 -13.54 0.27 -8.98
CA LEU A 53 -14.14 0.45 -7.64
C LEU A 53 -15.03 1.70 -7.59
N PHE A 54 -14.72 2.70 -8.40
CA PHE A 54 -15.50 3.94 -8.47
C PHE A 54 -16.80 3.80 -9.27
N ALA A 55 -16.92 2.74 -10.07
CA ALA A 55 -18.15 2.44 -10.83
C ALA A 55 -19.22 1.74 -9.98
N TRP A 56 -18.84 1.21 -8.79
CA TRP A 56 -19.80 0.50 -7.94
C TRP A 56 -20.62 1.48 -7.09
N PRO A 57 -21.97 1.35 -7.09
CA PRO A 57 -22.85 2.19 -6.29
C PRO A 57 -22.47 2.12 -4.79
N GLY A 58 -22.35 3.28 -4.16
CA GLY A 58 -21.96 3.41 -2.74
C GLY A 58 -20.45 3.35 -2.50
N ILE A 59 -19.71 2.47 -3.19
CA ILE A 59 -18.24 2.34 -3.00
C ILE A 59 -17.51 3.56 -3.57
N GLY A 60 -17.83 3.96 -4.80
CA GLY A 60 -17.19 5.10 -5.44
C GLY A 60 -17.29 6.41 -4.63
N PRO A 61 -18.50 6.84 -4.21
CA PRO A 61 -18.66 8.01 -3.34
C PRO A 61 -17.90 7.89 -2.01
N PHE A 62 -17.95 6.72 -1.37
CA PHE A 62 -17.21 6.47 -0.13
C PHE A 62 -15.70 6.60 -0.31
N LEU A 63 -15.13 6.00 -1.36
CA LEU A 63 -13.71 6.12 -1.66
C LEU A 63 -13.28 7.57 -1.91
N ARG A 64 -14.09 8.35 -2.61
CA ARG A 64 -13.82 9.79 -2.84
C ARG A 64 -13.79 10.59 -1.52
N GLN A 65 -14.67 10.28 -0.58
CA GLN A 65 -14.67 10.91 0.75
C GLN A 65 -13.40 10.57 1.53
N LEU A 66 -12.79 9.42 1.27
CA LEU A 66 -11.51 9.01 1.87
C LEU A 66 -10.28 9.57 1.11
N GLY A 67 -10.48 10.45 0.13
CA GLY A 67 -9.40 11.02 -0.67
C GLY A 67 -8.85 10.07 -1.73
N ALA A 68 -9.58 8.99 -2.06
CA ALA A 68 -9.19 8.13 -3.17
C ALA A 68 -9.66 8.73 -4.50
N VAL A 69 -8.79 8.64 -5.51
CA VAL A 69 -9.07 9.03 -6.90
C VAL A 69 -8.77 7.87 -7.84
N PRO A 70 -9.43 7.81 -9.01
CA PRO A 70 -9.13 6.77 -9.99
C PRO A 70 -7.65 6.76 -10.36
N ALA A 71 -7.07 5.57 -10.52
CA ALA A 71 -5.67 5.39 -10.90
C ALA A 71 -5.45 5.72 -12.39
N SER A 72 -5.83 6.93 -12.78
CA SER A 72 -5.57 7.48 -14.11
C SER A 72 -4.39 8.46 -14.06
N THR A 73 -3.66 8.53 -15.16
CA THR A 73 -2.50 9.41 -15.26
C THR A 73 -2.89 10.89 -15.10
N GLY A 74 -4.00 11.30 -15.72
CA GLY A 74 -4.44 12.70 -15.67
C GLY A 74 -4.85 13.18 -14.28
N GLU A 75 -5.57 12.34 -13.50
CA GLU A 75 -5.94 12.66 -12.11
C GLU A 75 -4.69 12.79 -11.23
N ALA A 76 -3.74 11.85 -11.39
CA ALA A 76 -2.50 11.88 -10.63
C ALA A 76 -1.63 13.10 -10.96
N GLU A 77 -1.48 13.43 -12.25
CA GLU A 77 -0.75 14.63 -12.70
C GLU A 77 -1.39 15.91 -12.17
N SER A 78 -2.71 16.00 -12.28
CA SER A 78 -3.47 17.14 -11.77
C SER A 78 -3.32 17.31 -10.25
N ALA A 79 -3.34 16.21 -9.48
CA ALA A 79 -3.14 16.24 -8.04
C ALA A 79 -1.72 16.72 -7.68
N LEU A 80 -0.69 16.15 -8.32
CA LEU A 80 0.71 16.55 -8.10
C LEU A 80 0.95 18.01 -8.48
N ALA A 81 0.37 18.49 -9.58
CA ALA A 81 0.48 19.90 -10.01
C ALA A 81 -0.13 20.86 -8.98
N ARG A 82 -1.12 20.44 -8.20
CA ARG A 82 -1.69 21.21 -7.08
C ARG A 82 -0.89 21.09 -5.77
N GLY A 83 0.30 20.49 -5.80
CA GLY A 83 1.15 20.31 -4.62
C GLY A 83 0.74 19.16 -3.71
N ALA A 84 -0.10 18.24 -4.19
CA ALA A 84 -0.59 17.13 -3.39
C ALA A 84 0.45 16.05 -3.14
N CYS A 85 0.27 15.32 -2.03
CA CYS A 85 0.90 14.04 -1.79
C CYS A 85 0.05 12.93 -2.42
N VAL A 86 0.60 12.16 -3.34
CA VAL A 86 -0.11 11.10 -4.04
C VAL A 86 0.47 9.75 -3.65
N LEU A 87 -0.37 8.87 -3.12
CA LEU A 87 0.00 7.51 -2.72
C LEU A 87 -0.43 6.51 -3.79
N VAL A 88 0.49 5.65 -4.21
CA VAL A 88 0.24 4.60 -5.19
C VAL A 88 0.83 3.25 -4.75
N TYR A 89 0.06 2.18 -5.01
CA TYR A 89 0.48 0.79 -4.84
C TYR A 89 0.50 0.11 -6.22
N PRO A 90 1.64 0.14 -6.94
CA PRO A 90 1.69 -0.28 -8.36
C PRO A 90 1.34 -1.75 -8.57
N GLY A 91 1.65 -2.60 -7.58
CA GLY A 91 1.34 -4.03 -7.62
C GLY A 91 -0.16 -4.33 -7.63
N GLY A 92 -0.98 -3.44 -7.04
CA GLY A 92 -2.44 -3.52 -7.00
C GLY A 92 -2.96 -4.88 -6.52
N ASP A 93 -4.02 -5.36 -7.17
CA ASP A 93 -4.68 -6.64 -6.90
C ASP A 93 -3.71 -7.83 -6.91
N ARG A 94 -2.78 -7.83 -7.85
CA ARG A 94 -1.80 -8.90 -8.01
C ARG A 94 -0.89 -9.01 -6.80
N GLU A 95 -0.47 -7.89 -6.25
CA GLU A 95 0.39 -7.83 -5.08
C GLU A 95 -0.40 -8.05 -3.78
N ALA A 96 -1.57 -7.44 -3.65
CA ALA A 96 -2.45 -7.63 -2.50
C ALA A 96 -2.89 -9.10 -2.32
N CYS A 97 -3.12 -9.81 -3.43
CA CYS A 97 -3.55 -11.22 -3.45
C CYS A 97 -2.40 -12.20 -3.61
N ARG A 98 -1.14 -11.81 -3.35
CA ARG A 98 -0.03 -12.75 -3.52
C ARG A 98 -0.09 -13.90 -2.49
N PRO A 99 0.30 -15.12 -2.90
CA PRO A 99 0.30 -16.27 -2.00
C PRO A 99 1.20 -16.08 -0.78
N TRP A 100 0.82 -16.70 0.33
CA TRP A 100 1.57 -16.68 1.60
C TRP A 100 3.07 -16.99 1.43
N THR A 101 3.42 -17.91 0.56
CA THR A 101 4.81 -18.28 0.26
C THR A 101 5.63 -17.12 -0.33
N GLN A 102 4.96 -16.13 -0.90
CA GLN A 102 5.56 -14.94 -1.50
C GLN A 102 5.31 -13.65 -0.68
N ARG A 103 4.84 -13.75 0.58
CA ARG A 103 4.41 -12.62 1.40
C ARG A 103 5.43 -11.50 1.57
N ASN A 104 6.72 -11.84 1.53
CA ASN A 104 7.84 -10.91 1.67
C ASN A 104 8.48 -10.54 0.31
N LYS A 105 7.72 -10.58 -0.80
CA LYS A 105 8.23 -10.25 -2.12
C LYS A 105 7.52 -8.99 -2.65
N VAL A 106 8.28 -8.01 -3.13
CA VAL A 106 7.74 -6.87 -3.88
C VAL A 106 7.48 -7.31 -5.33
N ASP A 107 6.25 -7.14 -5.80
CA ASP A 107 5.86 -7.54 -7.17
C ASP A 107 4.91 -6.49 -7.78
N PHE A 108 5.48 -5.53 -8.47
CA PHE A 108 4.71 -4.50 -9.18
C PHE A 108 4.25 -4.95 -10.58
N ALA A 109 4.45 -6.22 -10.93
CA ALA A 109 4.02 -6.80 -12.21
C ALA A 109 4.53 -6.00 -13.43
N ASP A 110 5.72 -5.45 -13.37
CA ASP A 110 6.35 -4.58 -14.37
C ASP A 110 5.53 -3.32 -14.72
N ARG A 111 4.65 -2.88 -13.82
CA ARG A 111 3.84 -1.67 -14.01
C ARG A 111 4.69 -0.43 -13.75
N LYS A 112 5.17 0.21 -14.81
CA LYS A 112 6.09 1.35 -14.79
C LYS A 112 5.38 2.72 -14.89
N GLY A 113 4.05 2.75 -14.83
CA GLY A 113 3.27 3.98 -14.98
C GLY A 113 3.61 5.06 -13.95
N PHE A 114 3.83 4.66 -12.71
CA PHE A 114 4.20 5.58 -11.62
C PHE A 114 5.59 6.22 -11.82
N VAL A 115 6.55 5.50 -12.43
CA VAL A 115 7.87 6.05 -12.77
C VAL A 115 7.71 7.14 -13.83
N ARG A 116 6.94 6.84 -14.89
CA ARG A 116 6.66 7.83 -15.95
C ARG A 116 5.95 9.06 -15.39
N LEU A 117 5.01 8.87 -14.45
CA LEU A 117 4.31 9.95 -13.76
C LEU A 117 5.31 10.84 -12.99
N ALA A 118 6.17 10.24 -12.16
CA ALA A 118 7.17 10.97 -11.37
C ALA A 118 8.13 11.78 -12.25
N LEU A 119 8.64 11.17 -13.33
CA LEU A 119 9.53 11.83 -14.29
C LEU A 119 8.85 13.01 -15.00
N ARG A 120 7.59 12.84 -15.46
CA ARG A 120 6.85 13.91 -16.13
C ARG A 120 6.56 15.08 -15.21
N CYS A 121 6.15 14.78 -13.97
CA CYS A 121 5.80 15.81 -13.01
C CYS A 121 7.02 16.43 -12.31
N GLY A 122 8.22 15.83 -12.42
CA GLY A 122 9.41 16.31 -11.74
C GLY A 122 9.25 16.36 -10.21
N VAL A 123 8.67 15.30 -9.62
CA VAL A 123 8.39 15.25 -8.17
C VAL A 123 9.24 14.18 -7.48
N PRO A 124 9.61 14.41 -6.20
CA PRO A 124 10.31 13.40 -5.41
C PRO A 124 9.44 12.15 -5.20
N VAL A 125 10.08 10.98 -5.26
CA VAL A 125 9.44 9.69 -5.03
C VAL A 125 9.87 9.15 -3.67
N VAL A 126 8.91 8.95 -2.76
CA VAL A 126 9.18 8.39 -1.43
C VAL A 126 8.74 6.94 -1.40
N PRO A 127 9.67 5.97 -1.36
CA PRO A 127 9.31 4.57 -1.22
C PRO A 127 8.78 4.31 0.20
N VAL A 128 7.68 3.55 0.29
CA VAL A 128 7.03 3.19 1.56
C VAL A 128 6.94 1.67 1.65
N VAL A 129 7.67 1.08 2.59
CA VAL A 129 7.64 -0.37 2.78
C VAL A 129 6.74 -0.75 3.94
N ALA A 130 5.88 -1.76 3.72
CA ALA A 130 4.99 -2.33 4.71
C ALA A 130 5.28 -3.81 4.91
N HIS A 131 5.51 -4.22 6.17
CA HIS A 131 5.69 -5.62 6.57
C HIS A 131 4.65 -6.01 7.61
N GLY A 132 4.10 -7.23 7.50
CA GLY A 132 3.14 -7.80 8.44
C GLY A 132 1.71 -7.89 7.93
N GLY A 133 1.29 -7.07 6.95
CA GLY A 133 -0.08 -7.06 6.45
C GLY A 133 -0.55 -8.39 5.88
N HIS A 134 0.30 -9.12 5.16
CA HIS A 134 -0.03 -10.48 4.68
C HIS A 134 -0.18 -11.53 5.79
N HIS A 135 0.25 -11.22 7.01
CA HIS A 135 0.02 -12.09 8.17
C HIS A 135 -1.40 -11.89 8.76
N ALA A 136 -2.09 -10.80 8.42
CA ALA A 136 -3.47 -10.59 8.84
C ALA A 136 -4.46 -11.51 8.10
N VAL A 137 -4.16 -11.86 6.84
CA VAL A 137 -4.98 -12.77 6.02
C VAL A 137 -4.07 -13.70 5.23
N VAL A 138 -4.27 -14.99 5.37
CA VAL A 138 -3.49 -15.99 4.64
C VAL A 138 -4.09 -16.22 3.27
N VAL A 139 -3.37 -15.84 2.22
CA VAL A 139 -3.71 -16.15 0.83
C VAL A 139 -3.04 -17.46 0.44
N LEU A 140 -3.82 -18.50 0.16
CA LEU A 140 -3.31 -19.80 -0.28
C LEU A 140 -2.91 -19.78 -1.75
N ALA A 141 -3.76 -19.19 -2.58
CA ALA A 141 -3.53 -19.05 -4.02
C ALA A 141 -4.18 -17.78 -4.54
N ARG A 142 -3.58 -17.15 -5.54
CA ARG A 142 -4.10 -15.94 -6.19
C ARG A 142 -5.38 -16.21 -6.99
N GLY A 143 -5.53 -17.41 -7.52
CA GLY A 143 -6.71 -17.82 -8.25
C GLY A 143 -6.84 -17.26 -9.66
N ASP A 144 -5.75 -16.88 -10.33
CA ASP A 144 -5.74 -16.35 -11.71
C ASP A 144 -6.43 -17.32 -12.69
N ARG A 145 -6.22 -18.64 -12.50
CA ARG A 145 -6.87 -19.70 -13.33
C ARG A 145 -8.36 -19.78 -13.05
N LEU A 146 -8.76 -19.64 -11.79
CA LEU A 146 -10.17 -19.66 -11.38
C LEU A 146 -10.91 -18.45 -11.92
N ALA A 147 -10.33 -17.23 -11.79
CA ALA A 147 -10.91 -16.02 -12.36
C ALA A 147 -11.11 -16.11 -13.88
N ARG A 148 -10.14 -16.74 -14.58
CA ARG A 148 -10.24 -16.99 -16.02
C ARG A 148 -11.35 -17.99 -16.34
N ALA A 149 -11.38 -19.13 -15.66
CA ALA A 149 -12.37 -20.18 -15.89
C ALA A 149 -13.81 -19.70 -15.59
N ALA A 150 -13.97 -18.85 -14.58
CA ALA A 150 -15.24 -18.22 -14.24
C ALA A 150 -15.65 -17.04 -15.15
N GLY A 151 -14.87 -16.71 -16.19
CA GLY A 151 -15.17 -15.60 -17.09
C GLY A 151 -15.05 -14.20 -16.48
N LEU A 152 -14.49 -14.07 -15.26
CA LEU A 152 -14.45 -12.81 -14.52
C LEU A 152 -13.53 -11.74 -15.17
N ARG A 153 -12.69 -12.13 -16.12
CA ARG A 153 -11.83 -11.19 -16.86
C ARG A 153 -12.64 -10.20 -17.71
N SER A 154 -13.81 -10.57 -18.18
CA SER A 154 -14.73 -9.66 -18.89
C SER A 154 -15.18 -8.51 -17.98
N LEU A 155 -15.22 -8.75 -16.67
CA LEU A 155 -15.51 -7.76 -15.63
C LEU A 155 -14.24 -7.11 -15.08
N ARG A 156 -13.08 -7.28 -15.73
CA ARG A 156 -11.76 -6.80 -15.27
C ARG A 156 -11.30 -7.36 -13.93
N ILE A 157 -11.90 -8.45 -13.45
CA ILE A 157 -11.48 -9.18 -12.25
C ILE A 157 -10.47 -10.24 -12.67
N ASN A 158 -9.19 -9.98 -12.37
CA ASN A 158 -8.08 -10.84 -12.81
C ASN A 158 -7.70 -11.91 -11.81
N VAL A 159 -8.10 -11.76 -10.55
CA VAL A 159 -7.76 -12.65 -9.44
C VAL A 159 -9.02 -13.05 -8.67
N LEU A 160 -9.07 -14.31 -8.24
CA LEU A 160 -10.10 -14.85 -7.34
C LEU A 160 -9.39 -15.62 -6.24
N PRO A 161 -8.83 -14.93 -5.22
CA PRO A 161 -7.95 -15.56 -4.25
C PRO A 161 -8.68 -16.57 -3.37
N LEU A 162 -7.99 -17.69 -3.10
CA LEU A 162 -8.33 -18.64 -2.07
C LEU A 162 -7.66 -18.22 -0.77
N LEU A 163 -8.44 -18.14 0.28
CA LEU A 163 -8.04 -17.66 1.59
C LEU A 163 -8.12 -18.77 2.62
N ALA A 164 -7.32 -18.65 3.68
CA ALA A 164 -7.49 -19.48 4.86
C ALA A 164 -7.60 -18.57 6.10
N GLY A 165 -8.55 -18.88 6.96
CA GLY A 165 -8.73 -18.15 8.22
C GLY A 165 -9.90 -18.65 9.05
N PHE A 166 -9.82 -18.40 10.34
CA PHE A 166 -10.89 -18.71 11.28
C PHE A 166 -12.03 -17.67 11.11
N PRO A 167 -13.33 -18.06 11.27
CA PRO A 167 -13.84 -19.42 11.56
C PRO A 167 -14.10 -20.28 10.31
N PHE A 168 -13.93 -19.73 9.10
CA PHE A 168 -14.46 -20.33 7.87
C PHE A 168 -13.55 -21.40 7.24
N GLY A 169 -12.33 -21.58 7.72
CA GLY A 169 -11.36 -22.49 7.11
C GLY A 169 -10.88 -21.98 5.75
N ILE A 170 -11.04 -22.78 4.70
CA ILE A 170 -10.72 -22.37 3.32
C ILE A 170 -11.93 -21.65 2.73
N THR A 171 -11.71 -20.44 2.24
CA THR A 171 -12.76 -19.55 1.73
C THR A 171 -12.23 -18.70 0.55
N SER A 172 -13.02 -17.74 0.15
CA SER A 172 -12.70 -16.82 -0.95
C SER A 172 -13.03 -15.37 -0.58
N VAL A 173 -12.88 -14.47 -1.54
CA VAL A 173 -13.26 -13.05 -1.41
C VAL A 173 -14.74 -12.81 -1.08
N LEU A 174 -15.61 -13.80 -1.34
CA LEU A 174 -17.04 -13.67 -1.06
C LEU A 174 -17.37 -13.81 0.43
N THR A 175 -16.53 -14.53 1.16
CA THR A 175 -16.63 -14.72 2.61
C THR A 175 -15.24 -14.56 3.24
N PRO A 176 -14.68 -13.34 3.25
CA PRO A 176 -13.34 -13.13 3.76
C PRO A 176 -13.29 -13.40 5.26
N PRO A 177 -12.26 -14.14 5.74
CA PRO A 177 -12.11 -14.38 7.16
C PRO A 177 -11.75 -13.07 7.87
N PRO A 178 -12.15 -12.89 9.14
CA PRO A 178 -11.70 -11.76 9.94
C PRO A 178 -10.17 -11.65 9.95
N PRO A 179 -9.59 -10.43 9.95
CA PRO A 179 -8.14 -10.28 9.94
C PRO A 179 -7.55 -10.74 11.27
N MET A 180 -6.46 -11.49 11.20
CA MET A 180 -5.69 -11.86 12.38
C MET A 180 -4.92 -10.63 12.90
N PRO A 181 -4.66 -10.56 14.21
CA PRO A 181 -3.98 -9.43 14.85
C PRO A 181 -2.48 -9.43 14.54
N ALA A 182 -2.11 -9.17 13.29
CA ALA A 182 -0.72 -9.07 12.90
C ALA A 182 -0.16 -7.68 13.18
N HIS A 183 1.08 -7.63 13.68
CA HIS A 183 1.80 -6.36 13.83
C HIS A 183 2.24 -5.84 12.46
N LEU A 184 1.76 -4.65 12.10
CA LEU A 184 2.20 -3.95 10.89
C LEU A 184 3.38 -3.02 11.22
N THR A 185 4.46 -3.14 10.49
CA THR A 185 5.55 -2.17 10.45
C THR A 185 5.52 -1.42 9.13
N LEU A 186 5.41 -0.09 9.19
CA LEU A 186 5.49 0.81 8.05
C LEU A 186 6.76 1.64 8.16
N GLU A 187 7.54 1.73 7.07
CA GLU A 187 8.73 2.55 7.01
C GLU A 187 8.78 3.37 5.73
N PHE A 188 9.01 4.68 5.90
CA PHE A 188 9.33 5.59 4.81
C PHE A 188 10.84 5.53 4.54
N LEU A 189 11.23 5.25 3.31
CA LEU A 189 12.64 5.24 2.89
C LEU A 189 13.07 6.64 2.43
N PRO A 190 14.38 6.89 2.30
CA PRO A 190 14.86 8.14 1.72
C PRO A 190 14.24 8.39 0.35
N ALA A 191 13.83 9.63 0.11
CA ALA A 191 13.27 10.04 -1.16
C ALA A 191 14.26 9.80 -2.31
N LEU A 192 13.73 9.36 -3.44
CA LEU A 192 14.44 9.26 -4.71
C LEU A 192 14.16 10.54 -5.50
N ASP A 193 15.21 11.21 -5.89
CA ASP A 193 15.12 12.40 -6.73
C ASP A 193 15.49 12.06 -8.17
N TRP A 194 14.49 12.04 -9.04
CA TRP A 194 14.65 11.82 -10.48
C TRP A 194 14.45 13.10 -11.29
N THR A 195 14.34 14.25 -10.62
CA THR A 195 14.08 15.55 -11.28
C THR A 195 15.18 15.92 -12.30
N GLY A 196 16.42 15.55 -12.01
CA GLY A 196 17.56 15.76 -12.91
C GLY A 196 17.47 15.04 -14.27
N CYS A 197 16.60 14.00 -14.39
CA CYS A 197 16.39 13.31 -15.65
C CYS A 197 15.53 14.11 -16.64
N GLY A 198 14.71 15.04 -16.15
CA GLY A 198 13.79 15.85 -16.94
C GLY A 198 12.56 15.07 -17.47
N PRO A 199 11.49 15.78 -17.89
CA PRO A 199 10.22 15.16 -18.31
C PRO A 199 10.34 14.27 -19.55
N ALA A 200 11.27 14.54 -20.47
CA ALA A 200 11.50 13.75 -21.68
C ALA A 200 11.95 12.32 -21.35
N ALA A 201 12.62 12.11 -20.21
CA ALA A 201 13.05 10.78 -19.74
C ALA A 201 11.88 9.81 -19.49
N ALA A 202 10.67 10.31 -19.27
CA ALA A 202 9.47 9.49 -19.14
C ALA A 202 9.16 8.66 -20.40
N SER A 203 9.67 9.07 -21.56
CA SER A 203 9.55 8.34 -22.84
C SER A 203 10.72 7.40 -23.10
N ASP A 204 11.84 7.55 -22.39
CA ASP A 204 13.00 6.67 -22.53
C ASP A 204 12.80 5.38 -21.71
N ALA A 205 12.64 4.25 -22.42
CA ALA A 205 12.43 2.95 -21.80
C ALA A 205 13.60 2.50 -20.91
N ARG A 206 14.83 2.94 -21.20
CA ARG A 206 16.03 2.59 -20.42
C ARG A 206 16.01 3.32 -19.08
N VAL A 207 15.77 4.65 -19.10
CA VAL A 207 15.68 5.47 -17.88
C VAL A 207 14.52 4.98 -17.01
N VAL A 208 13.34 4.77 -17.60
CA VAL A 208 12.17 4.26 -16.88
C VAL A 208 12.44 2.90 -16.25
N SER A 209 13.16 2.00 -16.95
CA SER A 209 13.51 0.68 -16.39
C SER A 209 14.54 0.79 -15.28
N ALA A 210 15.52 1.66 -15.39
CA ALA A 210 16.54 1.87 -14.35
C ALA A 210 15.89 2.44 -13.07
N CYS A 211 15.05 3.46 -13.18
CA CYS A 211 14.30 4.01 -12.04
C CYS A 211 13.38 2.96 -11.39
N TYR A 212 12.72 2.13 -12.21
CA TYR A 212 11.87 1.05 -11.71
C TYR A 212 12.67 0.01 -10.93
N GLN A 213 13.84 -0.40 -11.43
CA GLN A 213 14.71 -1.36 -10.76
C GLN A 213 15.28 -0.80 -9.46
N ASP A 214 15.70 0.48 -9.46
CA ASP A 214 16.20 1.14 -8.24
C ASP A 214 15.15 1.13 -7.13
N ILE A 215 13.94 1.61 -7.39
CA ILE A 215 12.91 1.68 -6.35
C ILE A 215 12.46 0.29 -5.89
N THR A 216 12.26 -0.67 -6.81
CA THR A 216 11.85 -2.03 -6.44
C THR A 216 12.93 -2.75 -5.65
N GLY A 217 14.20 -2.55 -6.00
CA GLY A 217 15.34 -3.08 -5.24
C GLY A 217 15.43 -2.51 -3.83
N ARG A 218 15.26 -1.21 -3.65
CA ARG A 218 15.24 -0.57 -2.32
C ARG A 218 14.07 -1.04 -1.46
N LEU A 219 12.87 -1.15 -2.04
CA LEU A 219 11.71 -1.68 -1.33
C LEU A 219 11.91 -3.13 -0.94
N GLN A 220 12.47 -3.98 -1.81
CA GLN A 220 12.76 -5.39 -1.50
C GLN A 220 13.78 -5.50 -0.39
N ALA A 221 14.91 -4.79 -0.47
CA ALA A 221 15.95 -4.81 0.56
C ALA A 221 15.40 -4.37 1.94
N ALA A 222 14.55 -3.34 1.96
CA ALA A 222 13.90 -2.89 3.19
C ALA A 222 12.89 -3.91 3.72
N LEU A 223 12.12 -4.55 2.84
CA LEU A 223 11.16 -5.60 3.22
C LEU A 223 11.87 -6.83 3.79
N ASP A 224 12.99 -7.24 3.19
CA ASP A 224 13.81 -8.35 3.67
C ASP A 224 14.37 -8.05 5.07
N ARG A 225 14.89 -6.85 5.30
CA ARG A 225 15.35 -6.40 6.60
C ARG A 225 14.22 -6.38 7.64
N LEU A 226 13.07 -5.80 7.33
CA LEU A 226 11.92 -5.78 8.25
C LEU A 226 11.38 -7.17 8.56
N SER A 227 11.41 -8.08 7.58
CA SER A 227 10.99 -9.47 7.80
C SER A 227 11.96 -10.25 8.69
N ALA A 228 13.26 -9.96 8.61
CA ALA A 228 14.27 -10.53 9.51
C ALA A 228 14.15 -9.95 10.94
N GLU A 229 13.89 -8.65 11.08
CA GLU A 229 13.67 -8.00 12.37
C GLU A 229 12.39 -8.47 13.07
N HIS A 230 11.34 -8.75 12.31
CA HIS A 230 10.01 -9.13 12.81
C HIS A 230 9.50 -10.40 12.12
N PRO A 231 10.13 -11.58 12.36
CA PRO A 231 9.78 -12.81 11.65
C PRO A 231 8.38 -13.34 12.00
N HIS A 232 7.84 -12.93 13.15
CA HIS A 232 6.56 -13.42 13.68
C HIS A 232 5.56 -12.29 13.98
N PRO A 233 5.04 -11.57 12.96
CA PRO A 233 4.10 -10.45 13.16
C PRO A 233 2.83 -10.82 13.92
N LEU A 234 2.32 -12.04 13.78
CA LEU A 234 1.16 -12.53 14.54
C LEU A 234 1.44 -12.61 16.04
N LEU A 235 2.57 -13.21 16.42
CA LEU A 235 2.94 -13.31 17.84
C LEU A 235 3.09 -11.93 18.47
N LEU A 236 3.73 -11.01 17.76
CA LEU A 236 3.87 -9.61 18.19
C LEU A 236 2.51 -8.91 18.31
N GLY A 237 1.61 -9.13 17.37
CA GLY A 237 0.26 -8.58 17.42
C GLY A 237 -0.55 -9.12 18.59
N CYS A 238 -0.56 -10.44 18.79
CA CYS A 238 -1.24 -11.09 19.90
C CYS A 238 -0.69 -10.61 21.25
N SER A 239 0.63 -10.54 21.43
CA SER A 239 1.24 -10.09 22.69
C SER A 239 0.88 -8.63 23.01
N ARG A 240 0.85 -7.74 22.03
CA ARG A 240 0.42 -6.35 22.20
C ARG A 240 -1.06 -6.23 22.55
N LEU A 241 -1.93 -7.05 21.95
CA LEU A 241 -3.34 -7.08 22.32
C LEU A 241 -3.53 -7.55 23.76
N ALA A 242 -2.84 -8.62 24.16
CA ALA A 242 -2.89 -9.14 25.53
C ALA A 242 -2.42 -8.07 26.53
N SER A 243 -1.29 -7.40 26.26
CA SER A 243 -0.79 -6.31 27.10
C SER A 243 -1.77 -5.14 27.21
N ARG A 244 -2.43 -4.75 26.09
CA ARG A 244 -3.46 -3.71 26.11
C ARG A 244 -4.73 -4.13 26.85
N ALA A 245 -5.10 -5.40 26.79
CA ALA A 245 -6.23 -5.93 27.55
C ALA A 245 -5.95 -5.94 29.05
N ALA A 246 -4.72 -6.27 29.45
CA ALA A 246 -4.26 -6.27 30.84
C ALA A 246 -4.07 -4.85 31.43
N ALA A 247 -3.81 -3.84 30.57
CA ALA A 247 -3.67 -2.46 31.01
C ALA A 247 -5.05 -1.88 31.41
N GLY A 248 -5.16 -1.37 32.63
CA GLY A 248 -6.36 -0.71 33.15
C GLY A 248 -6.75 0.55 32.33
N PRO A 249 -8.01 1.02 32.47
CA PRO A 249 -8.55 2.13 31.68
C PRO A 249 -7.72 3.43 31.79
N LEU A 250 -7.12 3.73 32.92
CA LEU A 250 -6.27 4.91 33.12
C LEU A 250 -4.94 4.84 32.35
N GLN A 251 -4.37 3.66 32.19
CA GLN A 251 -3.15 3.45 31.41
C GLN A 251 -3.40 3.49 29.90
N ARG A 252 -4.61 3.10 29.47
CA ARG A 252 -5.06 3.22 28.07
C ARG A 252 -5.16 4.68 27.64
N ALA A 253 -5.69 5.56 28.48
CA ALA A 253 -5.82 6.99 28.20
C ALA A 253 -4.44 7.67 28.06
N ARG A 254 -3.45 7.32 28.90
CA ARG A 254 -2.08 7.86 28.81
C ARG A 254 -1.36 7.46 27.53
N ASN A 255 -1.57 6.23 27.03
CA ASN A 255 -0.93 5.73 25.81
C ASN A 255 -1.54 6.31 24.52
N LEU A 256 -2.76 6.83 24.57
CA LEU A 256 -3.38 7.55 23.44
C LEU A 256 -2.92 9.01 23.35
N GLY A 257 -2.52 9.61 24.47
CA GLY A 257 -2.02 10.99 24.53
C GLY A 257 -0.53 11.14 24.19
N SER A 258 0.22 10.05 24.02
CA SER A 258 1.66 10.07 23.68
C SER A 258 1.97 9.85 22.20
N VAL A 259 0.96 9.88 21.34
CA VAL A 259 1.06 9.78 19.86
C VAL A 259 0.70 11.16 19.25
N GLY A 260 1.23 12.21 19.89
CA GLY A 260 1.18 13.58 19.39
C GLY A 260 2.52 13.98 18.79
#